data_2d52bcac0c9810412eba665c87ee84fb
#
_entry.id   2d52bcac0c9810412eba665c87ee84fb
#
_cell.length_a   1.000
_cell.length_b   1.000
_cell.length_c   1.000
_cell.angle_alpha   90.00
_cell.angle_beta   90.00
_cell.angle_gamma   90.00
#
_symmetry.space_group_name_H-M   'P 1'
#
loop_
_entity.id
_entity.type
_entity.pdbx_description
1 polymer ?
#
loop_
_entity_poly.entity_id
_entity_poly.type
_entity_poly.pdbx_seq_one_letter_code
_entity_poly.pdbx_strand_id
1 'polypeptide(L)'
;MTDARHTANGTKYVVILVDGAADFPLDELGGRTPLAAANTPNADAVARRGVVGTLDPIPAGQSAGSDVGNLSVLGYDPDIYLTGRAPLEAAAMDIPLGPSDVAFRCNLVTLADGRMADYSAGHISTEEAAELIDAVQAEL
;
A
#
# COMPACT_ATOMS: atom_id res chain seq x y z
N MET A 1 5.08 -16.99 18.54
CA MET A 1 4.80 -16.86 17.11
C MET A 1 4.01 -18.07 16.66
N THR A 2 2.69 -17.97 16.61
CA THR A 2 1.83 -19.03 16.08
C THR A 2 1.73 -18.83 14.57
N ASP A 3 2.30 -19.78 13.83
CA ASP A 3 2.21 -19.84 12.37
C ASP A 3 0.73 -19.92 11.93
N ALA A 4 0.20 -18.81 11.44
CA ALA A 4 -1.18 -18.68 10.97
C ALA A 4 -1.45 -19.41 9.63
N ARG A 5 -0.64 -20.42 9.27
CA ARG A 5 -0.74 -21.18 8.03
C ARG A 5 -1.53 -22.50 8.17
N HIS A 6 -2.61 -22.51 8.94
CA HIS A 6 -3.52 -23.66 8.95
C HIS A 6 -4.87 -23.28 8.34
N THR A 7 -4.96 -23.37 7.01
CA THR A 7 -6.25 -23.60 6.37
C THR A 7 -6.60 -25.08 6.58
N ALA A 8 -7.75 -25.34 7.16
CA ALA A 8 -8.18 -26.67 7.61
C ALA A 8 -8.22 -27.76 6.52
N ASN A 9 -7.98 -27.45 5.25
CA ASN A 9 -8.05 -28.37 4.12
C ASN A 9 -6.90 -28.25 3.11
N GLY A 10 -5.77 -27.63 3.47
CA GLY A 10 -4.66 -27.45 2.53
C GLY A 10 -4.95 -26.47 1.38
N THR A 11 -6.10 -25.79 1.37
CA THR A 11 -6.44 -24.78 0.38
C THR A 11 -5.58 -23.53 0.59
N LYS A 12 -4.98 -23.05 -0.49
CA LYS A 12 -4.22 -21.81 -0.49
C LYS A 12 -5.04 -20.71 -1.16
N TYR A 13 -5.10 -19.55 -0.52
CA TYR A 13 -5.69 -18.36 -1.10
C TYR A 13 -4.56 -17.45 -1.58
N VAL A 14 -4.67 -16.99 -2.82
CA VAL A 14 -3.69 -16.08 -3.43
C VAL A 14 -4.44 -14.85 -3.90
N VAL A 15 -4.07 -13.70 -3.37
CA VAL A 15 -4.57 -12.39 -3.82
C VAL A 15 -3.49 -11.76 -4.69
N ILE A 16 -3.85 -11.45 -5.93
CA ILE A 16 -2.97 -10.70 -6.84
C ILE A 16 -3.61 -9.33 -7.02
N LEU A 17 -2.98 -8.33 -6.43
CA LEU A 17 -3.41 -6.94 -6.51
C LEU A 17 -2.58 -6.21 -7.57
N VAL A 18 -3.24 -5.74 -8.63
CA VAL A 18 -2.62 -4.88 -9.63
C VAL A 18 -2.95 -3.44 -9.25
N ASP A 19 -2.13 -2.89 -8.35
CA ASP A 19 -2.32 -1.54 -7.84
C ASP A 19 -2.09 -0.49 -8.93
N GLY A 20 -2.95 0.54 -8.97
CA GLY A 20 -2.86 1.61 -9.95
C GLY A 20 -3.27 1.25 -11.39
N ALA A 21 -3.84 0.06 -11.62
CA ALA A 21 -4.25 -0.36 -12.97
C ALA A 21 -5.60 0.21 -13.42
N ALA A 22 -6.44 0.64 -12.49
CA ALA A 22 -7.74 1.23 -12.80
C ALA A 22 -7.58 2.68 -13.25
N ASP A 23 -8.24 3.04 -14.34
CA ASP A 23 -8.26 4.40 -14.86
C ASP A 23 -9.52 4.63 -15.68
N PHE A 24 -9.77 5.89 -16.05
CA PHE A 24 -10.86 6.27 -16.96
C PHE A 24 -10.54 5.90 -18.40
N PRO A 25 -11.60 5.80 -19.26
CA PRO A 25 -11.40 5.68 -20.71
C PRO A 25 -10.60 6.87 -21.26
N LEU A 26 -9.62 6.58 -22.11
CA LEU A 26 -8.76 7.57 -22.76
C LEU A 26 -9.02 7.63 -24.27
N ASP A 27 -9.09 8.82 -24.82
CA ASP A 27 -9.32 9.02 -26.26
C ASP A 27 -8.20 8.41 -27.11
N GLU A 28 -6.95 8.49 -26.64
CA GLU A 28 -5.75 7.90 -27.24
C GLU A 28 -5.83 6.37 -27.36
N LEU A 29 -6.65 5.75 -26.51
CA LEU A 29 -6.91 4.30 -26.52
C LEU A 29 -8.24 3.94 -27.20
N GLY A 30 -8.83 4.88 -27.96
CA GLY A 30 -10.10 4.71 -28.66
C GLY A 30 -11.28 4.57 -27.68
N GLY A 31 -11.27 5.34 -26.60
CA GLY A 31 -12.32 5.33 -25.56
C GLY A 31 -12.29 4.11 -24.65
N ARG A 32 -11.18 3.38 -24.58
CA ARG A 32 -10.99 2.25 -23.68
C ARG A 32 -10.17 2.66 -22.46
N THR A 33 -10.38 1.96 -21.34
CA THR A 33 -9.47 2.07 -20.20
C THR A 33 -8.12 1.44 -20.53
N PRO A 34 -7.00 1.83 -19.85
CA PRO A 34 -5.70 1.18 -20.03
C PRO A 34 -5.77 -0.33 -19.85
N LEU A 35 -6.49 -0.80 -18.83
CA LEU A 35 -6.66 -2.23 -18.56
C LEU A 35 -7.42 -2.94 -19.70
N ALA A 36 -8.47 -2.31 -20.25
CA ALA A 36 -9.21 -2.87 -21.39
C ALA A 36 -8.42 -2.84 -22.70
N ALA A 37 -7.43 -1.96 -22.82
CA ALA A 37 -6.55 -1.86 -23.98
C ALA A 37 -5.33 -2.78 -23.89
N ALA A 38 -4.94 -3.18 -22.69
CA ALA A 38 -3.76 -4.01 -22.44
C ALA A 38 -3.96 -5.44 -22.99
N ASN A 39 -2.85 -6.06 -23.35
CA ASN A 39 -2.82 -7.47 -23.74
C ASN A 39 -2.62 -8.35 -22.49
N THR A 40 -3.70 -8.86 -21.93
CA THR A 40 -3.72 -9.58 -20.64
C THR A 40 -4.28 -11.01 -20.75
N PRO A 41 -3.71 -11.88 -21.62
CA PRO A 41 -4.31 -13.17 -21.94
C PRO A 41 -4.48 -14.09 -20.72
N ASN A 42 -3.61 -14.03 -19.74
CA ASN A 42 -3.70 -14.83 -18.53
C ASN A 42 -4.79 -14.31 -17.59
N ALA A 43 -4.88 -13.00 -17.36
CA ALA A 43 -5.95 -12.39 -16.58
C ALA A 43 -7.31 -12.65 -17.22
N ASP A 44 -7.41 -12.49 -18.54
CA ASP A 44 -8.62 -12.80 -19.31
C ASP A 44 -9.03 -14.25 -19.16
N ALA A 45 -8.07 -15.19 -19.17
CA ALA A 45 -8.35 -16.60 -18.99
C ALA A 45 -8.87 -16.92 -17.57
N VAL A 46 -8.36 -16.23 -16.54
CA VAL A 46 -8.86 -16.34 -15.17
C VAL A 46 -10.27 -15.77 -15.07
N ALA A 47 -10.50 -14.56 -15.60
CA ALA A 47 -11.80 -13.90 -15.60
C ALA A 47 -12.89 -14.76 -16.29
N ARG A 48 -12.57 -15.37 -17.44
CA ARG A 48 -13.50 -16.23 -18.17
C ARG A 48 -13.89 -17.52 -17.42
N ARG A 49 -13.04 -17.99 -16.51
CA ARG A 49 -13.28 -19.25 -15.76
C ARG A 49 -13.73 -18.99 -14.32
N GLY A 50 -13.60 -17.76 -13.85
CA GLY A 50 -13.95 -17.35 -12.50
C GLY A 50 -15.27 -16.60 -12.43
N VAL A 51 -15.44 -15.93 -11.29
CA VAL A 51 -16.53 -14.99 -11.06
C VAL A 51 -15.92 -13.59 -11.05
N VAL A 52 -16.54 -12.67 -11.78
CA VAL A 52 -16.13 -11.27 -11.85
C VAL A 52 -17.15 -10.41 -11.10
N GLY A 53 -16.69 -9.45 -10.35
CA GLY A 53 -17.51 -8.52 -9.61
C GLY A 53 -16.81 -7.18 -9.44
N THR A 54 -17.47 -6.25 -8.76
CA THR A 54 -16.92 -4.95 -8.37
C THR A 54 -16.82 -4.87 -6.86
N LEU A 55 -15.79 -4.20 -6.38
CA LEU A 55 -15.55 -3.89 -4.97
C LEU A 55 -15.28 -2.40 -4.87
N ASP A 56 -15.88 -1.73 -3.90
CA ASP A 56 -15.48 -0.41 -3.46
C ASP A 56 -14.57 -0.56 -2.23
N PRO A 57 -13.25 -0.46 -2.40
CA PRO A 57 -12.30 -0.75 -1.32
C PRO A 57 -12.06 0.45 -0.41
N ILE A 58 -12.58 1.63 -0.73
CA ILE A 58 -12.38 2.85 0.05
C ILE A 58 -13.72 3.27 0.66
N PRO A 59 -13.93 3.04 1.96
CA PRO A 59 -15.15 3.49 2.64
C PRO A 59 -15.35 5.00 2.55
N ALA A 60 -16.60 5.44 2.59
CA ALA A 60 -16.92 6.85 2.57
C ALA A 60 -16.27 7.58 3.74
N GLY A 61 -15.57 8.68 3.46
CA GLY A 61 -14.85 9.47 4.48
C GLY A 61 -13.39 9.06 4.69
N GLN A 62 -12.96 7.92 4.18
CA GLN A 62 -11.55 7.52 4.21
C GLN A 62 -10.76 8.14 3.05
N SER A 63 -9.47 8.41 3.28
CA SER A 63 -8.56 8.83 2.22
C SER A 63 -8.26 7.67 1.28
N ALA A 64 -8.22 7.93 -0.02
CA ALA A 64 -7.78 6.95 -1.00
C ALA A 64 -6.29 6.64 -0.78
N GLY A 65 -6.01 5.48 -0.20
CA GLY A 65 -4.68 5.00 0.11
C GLY A 65 -4.59 3.49 0.01
N SER A 66 -3.40 2.98 -0.31
CA SER A 66 -3.17 1.53 -0.41
C SER A 66 -3.36 0.81 0.92
N ASP A 67 -3.13 1.47 2.04
CA ASP A 67 -3.39 0.96 3.39
C ASP A 67 -4.88 0.69 3.62
N VAL A 68 -5.75 1.68 3.32
CA VAL A 68 -7.20 1.54 3.40
C VAL A 68 -7.69 0.44 2.45
N GLY A 69 -7.30 0.54 1.17
CA GLY A 69 -7.73 -0.41 0.14
C GLY A 69 -7.30 -1.85 0.41
N ASN A 70 -6.08 -2.07 0.86
CA ASN A 70 -5.58 -3.40 1.18
C ASN A 70 -6.29 -4.02 2.38
N LEU A 71 -6.56 -3.25 3.44
CA LEU A 71 -7.38 -3.74 4.56
C LEU A 71 -8.75 -4.20 4.08
N SER A 72 -9.44 -3.37 3.30
CA SER A 72 -10.78 -3.70 2.75
C SER A 72 -10.74 -4.96 1.89
N VAL A 73 -9.77 -5.09 0.97
CA VAL A 73 -9.61 -6.27 0.10
C VAL A 73 -9.36 -7.55 0.91
N LEU A 74 -8.63 -7.43 2.02
CA LEU A 74 -8.36 -8.55 2.93
C LEU A 74 -9.51 -8.84 3.91
N GLY A 75 -10.59 -8.04 3.88
CA GLY A 75 -11.77 -8.24 4.71
C GLY A 75 -11.69 -7.58 6.08
N TYR A 76 -10.75 -6.68 6.29
CA TYR A 76 -10.66 -5.85 7.50
C TYR A 76 -11.33 -4.50 7.26
N ASP A 77 -12.21 -4.11 8.15
CA ASP A 77 -12.86 -2.80 8.10
C ASP A 77 -11.84 -1.70 8.46
N PRO A 78 -11.49 -0.78 7.53
CA PRO A 78 -10.53 0.27 7.83
C PRO A 78 -10.98 1.23 8.94
N ASP A 79 -12.27 1.44 9.13
CA ASP A 79 -12.79 2.30 10.20
C ASP A 79 -12.53 1.72 11.59
N ILE A 80 -12.30 0.41 11.67
CA ILE A 80 -12.03 -0.31 12.93
C ILE A 80 -10.53 -0.57 13.08
N TYR A 81 -9.86 -1.00 12.02
CA TYR A 81 -8.52 -1.58 12.10
C TYR A 81 -7.40 -0.65 11.66
N LEU A 82 -7.70 0.44 10.91
CA LEU A 82 -6.67 1.38 10.48
C LEU A 82 -6.40 2.42 11.56
N THR A 83 -5.38 2.22 12.35
CA THR A 83 -4.90 3.19 13.35
C THR A 83 -3.86 4.15 12.78
N GLY A 84 -3.52 4.00 11.53
CA GLY A 84 -2.51 4.76 10.82
C GLY A 84 -1.53 3.85 10.07
N ARG A 85 -0.78 4.42 9.14
CA ARG A 85 0.16 3.67 8.31
C ARG A 85 1.42 3.24 9.06
N ALA A 86 1.90 4.08 9.99
CA ALA A 86 3.14 3.82 10.71
C ALA A 86 3.11 2.51 11.53
N PRO A 87 2.04 2.16 12.27
CA PRO A 87 1.96 0.88 12.97
C PRO A 87 1.98 -0.33 12.04
N LEU A 88 1.40 -0.23 10.84
CA LEU A 88 1.41 -1.30 9.84
C LEU A 88 2.82 -1.52 9.29
N GLU A 89 3.54 -0.43 9.01
CA GLU A 89 4.93 -0.48 8.55
C GLU A 89 5.86 -1.02 9.64
N ALA A 90 5.67 -0.59 10.91
CA ALA A 90 6.42 -1.14 12.04
C ALA A 90 6.21 -2.66 12.18
N ALA A 91 4.97 -3.12 12.07
CA ALA A 91 4.66 -4.55 12.10
C ALA A 91 5.31 -5.32 10.93
N ALA A 92 5.34 -4.73 9.72
CA ALA A 92 5.98 -5.33 8.55
C ALA A 92 7.51 -5.44 8.68
N MET A 93 8.10 -4.55 9.48
CA MET A 93 9.54 -4.54 9.78
C MET A 93 9.90 -5.31 11.07
N ASP A 94 8.95 -6.04 11.65
CA ASP A 94 9.11 -6.74 12.93
C ASP A 94 9.53 -5.83 14.11
N ILE A 95 9.16 -4.54 14.04
CA ILE A 95 9.38 -3.58 15.13
C ILE A 95 8.25 -3.75 16.16
N PRO A 96 8.57 -4.20 17.39
CA PRO A 96 7.55 -4.38 18.41
C PRO A 96 7.05 -3.03 18.92
N LEU A 97 5.72 -2.88 18.99
CA LEU A 97 5.07 -1.72 19.62
C LEU A 97 4.35 -2.18 20.88
N GLY A 98 4.61 -1.51 21.99
CA GLY A 98 3.89 -1.69 23.25
C GLY A 98 2.52 -0.99 23.20
N PRO A 99 1.66 -1.24 24.22
CA PRO A 99 0.30 -0.68 24.26
C PRO A 99 0.22 0.85 24.32
N SER A 100 1.29 1.52 24.74
CA SER A 100 1.38 2.98 24.86
C SER A 100 2.31 3.62 23.83
N ASP A 101 2.91 2.83 22.95
CA ASP A 101 3.83 3.35 21.94
C ASP A 101 3.08 4.03 20.79
N VAL A 102 3.66 5.09 20.29
CA VAL A 102 3.14 5.82 19.12
C VAL A 102 4.17 5.74 18.01
N ALA A 103 3.78 5.14 16.89
CA ALA A 103 4.63 5.04 15.72
C ALA A 103 4.44 6.25 14.79
N PHE A 104 5.54 6.84 14.36
CA PHE A 104 5.55 7.91 13.36
C PHE A 104 6.31 7.46 12.12
N ARG A 105 5.85 7.91 10.95
CA ARG A 105 6.65 7.85 9.72
C ARG A 105 7.48 9.12 9.60
N CYS A 106 8.76 8.95 9.30
CA CYS A 106 9.65 10.04 8.95
C CYS A 106 10.08 9.89 7.50
N ASN A 107 9.92 10.93 6.70
CA ASN A 107 10.39 10.97 5.32
C ASN A 107 11.45 12.06 5.19
N LEU A 108 12.57 11.73 4.56
CA LEU A 108 13.56 12.72 4.15
C LEU A 108 13.07 13.38 2.86
N VAL A 109 13.17 14.70 2.80
CA VAL A 109 12.72 15.52 1.67
C VAL A 109 13.72 16.64 1.39
N THR A 110 13.73 17.14 0.16
CA THR A 110 14.47 18.35 -0.17
C THR A 110 13.59 19.58 0.05
N LEU A 111 14.12 20.57 0.76
CA LEU A 111 13.47 21.87 0.94
C LEU A 111 14.14 22.92 0.07
N ALA A 112 13.35 23.78 -0.55
CA ALA A 112 13.80 25.02 -1.20
C ALA A 112 12.80 26.14 -0.87
N ASP A 113 13.29 27.31 -0.49
CA ASP A 113 12.49 28.47 -0.15
C ASP A 113 11.38 28.18 0.90
N GLY A 114 11.67 27.33 1.88
CA GLY A 114 10.75 26.93 2.94
C GLY A 114 9.60 26.02 2.49
N ARG A 115 9.71 25.41 1.31
CA ARG A 115 8.72 24.47 0.76
C ARG A 115 9.40 23.16 0.41
N MET A 116 8.64 22.08 0.43
CA MET A 116 9.10 20.79 -0.07
C MET A 116 9.26 20.88 -1.59
N ALA A 117 10.51 20.81 -2.05
CA ALA A 117 10.86 20.87 -3.46
C ALA A 117 10.91 19.47 -4.08
N ASP A 118 11.34 18.48 -3.31
CA ASP A 118 11.39 17.08 -3.75
C ASP A 118 11.09 16.15 -2.58
N TYR A 119 10.05 15.34 -2.74
CA TYR A 119 9.58 14.38 -1.75
C TYR A 119 10.51 13.17 -1.60
N SER A 120 11.39 12.93 -2.57
CA SER A 120 12.32 11.80 -2.60
C SER A 120 13.71 12.16 -2.05
N ALA A 121 13.92 13.40 -1.61
CA ALA A 121 15.24 13.92 -1.20
C ALA A 121 16.34 13.70 -2.26
N GLY A 122 16.02 13.90 -3.55
CA GLY A 122 16.94 13.66 -4.66
C GLY A 122 17.27 12.20 -4.90
N HIS A 123 16.38 11.27 -4.51
CA HIS A 123 16.63 9.83 -4.49
C HIS A 123 17.83 9.44 -3.61
N ILE A 124 17.91 10.06 -2.42
CA ILE A 124 18.96 9.77 -1.43
C ILE A 124 19.12 8.26 -1.22
N SER A 125 20.35 7.79 -1.11
CA SER A 125 20.62 6.36 -0.85
C SER A 125 20.23 5.96 0.57
N THR A 126 20.06 4.68 0.80
CA THR A 126 19.76 4.16 2.15
C THR A 126 20.88 4.43 3.13
N GLU A 127 22.15 4.37 2.67
CA GLU A 127 23.34 4.62 3.47
C GLU A 127 23.39 6.06 3.92
N GLU A 128 23.21 7.02 3.00
CA GLU A 128 23.17 8.46 3.34
C GLU A 128 21.97 8.81 4.22
N ALA A 129 20.81 8.21 3.96
CA ALA A 129 19.61 8.39 4.77
C ALA A 129 19.82 7.89 6.21
N ALA A 130 20.52 6.77 6.40
CA ALA A 130 20.84 6.24 7.72
C ALA A 130 21.68 7.21 8.55
N GLU A 131 22.71 7.82 7.96
CA GLU A 131 23.54 8.82 8.64
C GLU A 131 22.72 10.01 9.14
N LEU A 132 21.74 10.48 8.34
CA LEU A 132 20.85 11.57 8.74
C LEU A 132 19.90 11.17 9.88
N ILE A 133 19.35 9.96 9.81
CA ILE A 133 18.46 9.46 10.87
C ILE A 133 19.23 9.22 12.17
N ASP A 134 20.46 8.69 12.10
CA ASP A 134 21.33 8.52 13.26
C ASP A 134 21.68 9.88 13.91
N ALA A 135 21.92 10.92 13.11
CA ALA A 135 22.15 12.27 13.62
C ALA A 135 20.91 12.83 14.35
N VAL A 136 19.70 12.61 13.82
CA VAL A 136 18.45 13.00 14.48
C VAL A 136 18.27 12.23 15.80
N GLN A 137 18.54 10.92 15.80
CA GLN A 137 18.43 10.07 16.98
C GLN A 137 19.40 10.50 18.10
N ALA A 138 20.57 11.03 17.75
CA ALA A 138 21.56 11.48 18.73
C ALA A 138 21.18 12.79 19.43
N GLU A 139 20.27 13.59 18.84
CA GLU A 139 19.81 14.87 19.35
C GLU A 139 18.45 14.79 20.11
N LEU A 140 17.77 13.64 20.04
CA LEU A 140 16.50 13.38 20.71
C LEU A 140 16.69 12.59 22.01
#